data_2159c66f65dc899b8432437762d6762e
#
_entry.id   2159c66f65dc899b8432437762d6762e
#
_cell.length_a   1.000
_cell.length_b   1.000
_cell.length_c   1.000
_cell.angle_alpha   90.00
_cell.angle_beta   90.00
_cell.angle_gamma   90.00
#
_symmetry.space_group_name_H-M   'P 1'
#
loop_
_entity.id
_entity.type
_entity.pdbx_description
1 polymer ?
#
loop_
_entity_poly.entity_id
_entity_poly.type
_entity_poly.pdbx_seq_one_letter_code
_entity_poly.pdbx_strand_id
1 'polypeptide(L)'
;TLASLYKKEDRKQDAARHYRIAVKFNPNDQKAHKALADFYTQSGKLESAIKHLGEVIRINPKDPEAYSKLARVYDLRGNRSKAIGMYESIIKAHPEDLKTHERLAVAYEKSHRRMDALRLYEKIIALDPSNSSLHRKLGRLYEKSGRTNKALKHYKILARLNPEDTNTHRKLGALYAAKDETQKSLQHYNVVTRLDPNDASAHRILANYYGKKGESLKAAPHYRELVRLDPNFALAYNELRQETGKFSMIENPIGRYNNALKILPNDPDLHFKIALYFFIVDDLNKTLKHFNKSIRLQPEEGKTHYFAGLIHHLMGNGVGAVNHMKRAEESFVKQKQVKSIADVRKHLRVYQNQYGIPGIQGDGSSIARATHQQKKYN
;
A
#
# COMPACT_ATOMS: atom_id res chain seq x y z
N THR A 1 -18.19 -41.17 -28.00
CA THR A 1 -16.97 -41.76 -28.60
C THR A 1 -16.01 -42.25 -27.50
N LEU A 2 -15.18 -43.28 -27.76
CA LEU A 2 -14.17 -43.75 -26.83
C LEU A 2 -13.21 -42.64 -26.37
N ALA A 3 -12.86 -41.69 -27.26
CA ALA A 3 -12.08 -40.51 -26.95
C ALA A 3 -12.71 -39.64 -25.85
N SER A 4 -14.03 -39.46 -25.86
CA SER A 4 -14.73 -38.69 -24.84
C SER A 4 -14.80 -39.35 -23.48
N LEU A 5 -14.78 -40.69 -23.44
CA LEU A 5 -14.65 -41.48 -22.20
C LEU A 5 -13.26 -41.30 -21.57
N TYR A 6 -12.18 -41.45 -22.35
CA TYR A 6 -10.83 -41.20 -21.88
C TYR A 6 -10.63 -39.76 -21.38
N LYS A 7 -11.29 -38.76 -22.02
CA LYS A 7 -11.27 -37.39 -21.54
C LYS A 7 -11.93 -37.24 -20.17
N LYS A 8 -13.04 -37.97 -19.91
CA LYS A 8 -13.72 -37.96 -18.60
C LYS A 8 -12.87 -38.61 -17.50
N GLU A 9 -12.09 -39.62 -17.87
CA GLU A 9 -11.17 -40.34 -16.96
C GLU A 9 -9.82 -39.58 -16.76
N ASP A 10 -9.70 -38.37 -17.25
CA ASP A 10 -8.45 -37.54 -17.27
C ASP A 10 -7.25 -38.18 -18.01
N ARG A 11 -7.49 -39.22 -18.80
CA ARG A 11 -6.50 -39.89 -19.65
C ARG A 11 -6.27 -39.11 -20.94
N LYS A 12 -5.67 -37.91 -20.81
CA LYS A 12 -5.57 -36.93 -21.88
C LYS A 12 -4.81 -37.39 -23.11
N GLN A 13 -3.77 -38.23 -22.93
CA GLN A 13 -2.95 -38.73 -24.02
C GLN A 13 -3.73 -39.77 -24.86
N ASP A 14 -4.44 -40.67 -24.20
CA ASP A 14 -5.27 -41.69 -24.86
C ASP A 14 -6.42 -41.01 -25.63
N ALA A 15 -7.10 -40.04 -24.99
CA ALA A 15 -8.13 -39.23 -25.63
C ALA A 15 -7.58 -38.55 -26.90
N ALA A 16 -6.42 -37.92 -26.84
CA ALA A 16 -5.81 -37.24 -27.98
C ALA A 16 -5.43 -38.22 -29.11
N ARG A 17 -4.97 -39.43 -28.75
CA ARG A 17 -4.71 -40.51 -29.76
C ARG A 17 -5.97 -40.87 -30.50
N HIS A 18 -7.06 -41.10 -29.82
CA HIS A 18 -8.34 -41.44 -30.44
C HIS A 18 -8.95 -40.26 -31.23
N TYR A 19 -8.82 -39.01 -30.77
CA TYR A 19 -9.22 -37.85 -31.58
C TYR A 19 -8.38 -37.71 -32.87
N ARG A 20 -7.09 -38.01 -32.85
CA ARG A 20 -6.25 -38.04 -34.06
C ARG A 20 -6.74 -39.07 -35.08
N ILE A 21 -7.15 -40.25 -34.60
CA ILE A 21 -7.75 -41.28 -35.44
C ILE A 21 -9.08 -40.74 -36.02
N ALA A 22 -9.93 -40.17 -35.19
CA ALA A 22 -11.23 -39.63 -35.61
C ALA A 22 -11.07 -38.59 -36.76
N VAL A 23 -10.17 -37.60 -36.63
CA VAL A 23 -9.96 -36.59 -37.68
C VAL A 23 -9.30 -37.16 -38.93
N LYS A 24 -8.58 -38.31 -38.85
CA LYS A 24 -8.05 -39.02 -40.02
C LYS A 24 -9.17 -39.68 -40.81
N PHE A 25 -10.19 -40.27 -40.16
CA PHE A 25 -11.35 -40.88 -40.81
C PHE A 25 -12.39 -39.84 -41.24
N ASN A 26 -12.60 -38.81 -40.43
CA ASN A 26 -13.49 -37.70 -40.74
C ASN A 26 -12.77 -36.35 -40.57
N PRO A 27 -12.19 -35.79 -41.60
CA PRO A 27 -11.49 -34.50 -41.57
C PRO A 27 -12.39 -33.31 -41.21
N ASN A 28 -13.70 -33.48 -41.21
CA ASN A 28 -14.66 -32.45 -40.85
C ASN A 28 -15.25 -32.66 -39.43
N ASP A 29 -14.66 -33.55 -38.60
CA ASP A 29 -15.09 -33.71 -37.21
C ASP A 29 -14.63 -32.51 -36.36
N GLN A 30 -15.49 -31.48 -36.32
CA GLN A 30 -15.28 -30.26 -35.57
C GLN A 30 -15.00 -30.53 -34.09
N LYS A 31 -15.71 -31.51 -33.47
CA LYS A 31 -15.53 -31.85 -32.06
C LYS A 31 -14.15 -32.43 -31.78
N ALA A 32 -13.66 -33.30 -32.64
CA ALA A 32 -12.35 -33.89 -32.53
C ALA A 32 -11.25 -32.84 -32.74
N HIS A 33 -11.39 -31.94 -33.71
CA HIS A 33 -10.47 -30.83 -33.91
C HIS A 33 -10.42 -29.89 -32.70
N LYS A 34 -11.56 -29.52 -32.11
CA LYS A 34 -11.60 -28.71 -30.87
C LYS A 34 -10.88 -29.41 -29.72
N ALA A 35 -11.13 -30.69 -29.51
CA ALA A 35 -10.50 -31.45 -28.44
C ALA A 35 -8.96 -31.56 -28.62
N LEU A 36 -8.49 -31.78 -29.85
CA LEU A 36 -7.05 -31.78 -30.17
C LEU A 36 -6.42 -30.41 -29.95
N ALA A 37 -7.10 -29.35 -30.34
CA ALA A 37 -6.62 -28.00 -30.10
C ALA A 37 -6.45 -27.70 -28.62
N ASP A 38 -7.42 -28.10 -27.77
CA ASP A 38 -7.32 -27.94 -26.31
C ASP A 38 -6.15 -28.75 -25.74
N PHE A 39 -6.00 -30.00 -26.18
CA PHE A 39 -4.87 -30.85 -25.77
C PHE A 39 -3.52 -30.26 -26.15
N TYR A 40 -3.36 -29.81 -27.39
CA TYR A 40 -2.10 -29.21 -27.85
C TYR A 40 -1.83 -27.87 -27.18
N THR A 41 -2.84 -27.07 -26.88
CA THR A 41 -2.68 -25.84 -26.10
C THR A 41 -2.13 -26.12 -24.70
N GLN A 42 -2.72 -27.11 -23.99
CA GLN A 42 -2.28 -27.52 -22.66
C GLN A 42 -0.86 -28.12 -22.68
N SER A 43 -0.50 -28.81 -23.75
CA SER A 43 0.85 -29.41 -23.94
C SER A 43 1.89 -28.44 -24.48
N GLY A 44 1.57 -27.16 -24.64
CA GLY A 44 2.48 -26.14 -25.18
C GLY A 44 2.78 -26.27 -26.68
N LYS A 45 2.13 -27.22 -27.39
CA LYS A 45 2.31 -27.42 -28.85
C LYS A 45 1.44 -26.46 -29.65
N LEU A 46 1.76 -25.15 -29.54
CA LEU A 46 0.90 -24.07 -30.03
C LEU A 46 0.64 -24.11 -31.55
N GLU A 47 1.63 -24.52 -32.35
CA GLU A 47 1.45 -24.66 -33.81
C GLU A 47 0.37 -25.71 -34.16
N SER A 48 0.41 -26.85 -33.48
CA SER A 48 -0.58 -27.90 -33.69
C SER A 48 -1.97 -27.43 -33.26
N ALA A 49 -2.06 -26.66 -32.14
CA ALA A 49 -3.30 -26.07 -31.69
C ALA A 49 -3.87 -25.09 -32.74
N ILE A 50 -3.02 -24.21 -33.33
CA ILE A 50 -3.40 -23.26 -34.40
C ILE A 50 -3.95 -24.00 -35.60
N LYS A 51 -3.25 -25.07 -36.04
CA LYS A 51 -3.70 -25.88 -37.17
C LYS A 51 -5.11 -26.43 -36.94
N HIS A 52 -5.33 -27.08 -35.80
CA HIS A 52 -6.64 -27.67 -35.51
C HIS A 52 -7.74 -26.64 -35.31
N LEU A 53 -7.45 -25.48 -34.74
CA LEU A 53 -8.42 -24.38 -34.63
C LEU A 53 -8.71 -23.75 -36.01
N GLY A 54 -7.71 -23.67 -36.88
CA GLY A 54 -7.92 -23.28 -38.28
C GLY A 54 -8.89 -24.21 -39.01
N GLU A 55 -8.80 -25.52 -38.81
CA GLU A 55 -9.77 -26.49 -39.35
C GLU A 55 -11.17 -26.29 -38.75
N VAL A 56 -11.28 -26.03 -37.43
CA VAL A 56 -12.59 -25.72 -36.85
C VAL A 56 -13.24 -24.50 -37.52
N ILE A 57 -12.47 -23.42 -37.77
CA ILE A 57 -12.96 -22.21 -38.42
C ILE A 57 -13.29 -22.48 -39.89
N ARG A 58 -12.50 -23.30 -40.59
CA ARG A 58 -12.80 -23.71 -41.98
C ARG A 58 -14.15 -24.46 -42.07
N ILE A 59 -14.42 -25.36 -41.08
CA ILE A 59 -15.66 -26.13 -41.04
C ILE A 59 -16.88 -25.26 -40.64
N ASN A 60 -16.67 -24.40 -39.65
CA ASN A 60 -17.67 -23.47 -39.17
C ASN A 60 -17.10 -22.05 -38.99
N PRO A 61 -17.16 -21.20 -40.04
CA PRO A 61 -16.64 -19.84 -40.00
C PRO A 61 -17.32 -18.88 -39.00
N LYS A 62 -18.45 -19.29 -38.44
CA LYS A 62 -19.18 -18.48 -37.44
C LYS A 62 -19.03 -18.98 -36.01
N ASP A 63 -18.08 -19.87 -35.73
CA ASP A 63 -17.86 -20.41 -34.39
C ASP A 63 -17.08 -19.43 -33.48
N PRO A 64 -17.71 -18.66 -32.58
CA PRO A 64 -17.04 -17.67 -31.76
C PRO A 64 -16.08 -18.32 -30.75
N GLU A 65 -16.34 -19.56 -30.33
CA GLU A 65 -15.48 -20.31 -29.43
C GLU A 65 -14.12 -20.62 -30.10
N ALA A 66 -14.16 -21.04 -31.37
CA ALA A 66 -12.94 -21.33 -32.13
C ALA A 66 -12.05 -20.10 -32.29
N TYR A 67 -12.62 -18.95 -32.65
CA TYR A 67 -11.89 -17.68 -32.74
C TYR A 67 -11.33 -17.27 -31.37
N SER A 68 -12.10 -17.41 -30.30
CA SER A 68 -11.65 -17.08 -28.93
C SER A 68 -10.48 -17.96 -28.49
N LYS A 69 -10.53 -19.27 -28.77
CA LYS A 69 -9.44 -20.20 -28.50
C LYS A 69 -8.20 -19.89 -29.35
N LEU A 70 -8.39 -19.58 -30.62
CA LEU A 70 -7.29 -19.23 -31.53
C LEU A 70 -6.61 -17.93 -31.10
N ALA A 71 -7.38 -16.93 -30.70
CA ALA A 71 -6.84 -15.69 -30.15
C ALA A 71 -5.98 -15.95 -28.92
N ARG A 72 -6.48 -16.80 -28.00
CA ARG A 72 -5.71 -17.19 -26.80
C ARG A 72 -4.40 -17.91 -27.16
N VAL A 73 -4.42 -18.80 -28.15
CA VAL A 73 -3.21 -19.50 -28.59
C VAL A 73 -2.21 -18.54 -29.21
N TYR A 74 -2.67 -17.55 -29.99
CA TYR A 74 -1.81 -16.49 -30.51
C TYR A 74 -1.23 -15.60 -29.40
N ASP A 75 -2.00 -15.30 -28.36
CA ASP A 75 -1.50 -14.58 -27.18
C ASP A 75 -0.39 -15.37 -26.45
N LEU A 76 -0.59 -16.68 -26.23
CA LEU A 76 0.41 -17.57 -25.63
C LEU A 76 1.70 -17.64 -26.47
N ARG A 77 1.58 -17.60 -27.81
CA ARG A 77 2.70 -17.56 -28.76
C ARG A 77 3.38 -16.18 -28.82
N GLY A 78 2.81 -15.15 -28.22
CA GLY A 78 3.29 -13.76 -28.31
C GLY A 78 2.86 -13.01 -29.57
N ASN A 79 2.06 -13.63 -30.45
CA ASN A 79 1.56 -12.99 -31.67
C ASN A 79 0.29 -12.17 -31.39
N ARG A 80 0.48 -11.04 -30.72
CA ARG A 80 -0.61 -10.16 -30.28
C ARG A 80 -1.44 -9.59 -31.41
N SER A 81 -0.82 -9.30 -32.56
CA SER A 81 -1.53 -8.75 -33.73
C SER A 81 -2.58 -9.73 -34.25
N LYS A 82 -2.24 -11.01 -34.39
CA LYS A 82 -3.21 -12.04 -34.80
C LYS A 82 -4.27 -12.28 -33.75
N ALA A 83 -3.91 -12.26 -32.45
CA ALA A 83 -4.89 -12.40 -31.38
C ALA A 83 -5.93 -11.28 -31.42
N ILE A 84 -5.49 -10.02 -31.59
CA ILE A 84 -6.38 -8.86 -31.74
C ILE A 84 -7.34 -9.04 -32.91
N GLY A 85 -6.84 -9.40 -34.11
CA GLY A 85 -7.70 -9.62 -35.28
C GLY A 85 -8.76 -10.69 -35.06
N MET A 86 -8.45 -11.76 -34.29
CA MET A 86 -9.44 -12.78 -33.94
C MET A 86 -10.53 -12.22 -33.00
N TYR A 87 -10.15 -11.45 -31.98
CA TYR A 87 -11.15 -10.83 -31.08
C TYR A 87 -12.00 -9.79 -31.82
N GLU A 88 -11.42 -8.97 -32.70
CA GLU A 88 -12.15 -8.02 -33.54
C GLU A 88 -13.19 -8.72 -34.44
N SER A 89 -12.85 -9.88 -34.99
CA SER A 89 -13.77 -10.70 -35.79
C SER A 89 -14.95 -11.20 -34.97
N ILE A 90 -14.73 -11.61 -33.72
CA ILE A 90 -15.80 -12.04 -32.83
C ILE A 90 -16.74 -10.85 -32.51
N ILE A 91 -16.17 -9.69 -32.14
CA ILE A 91 -16.96 -8.50 -31.79
C ILE A 91 -17.78 -7.99 -32.96
N LYS A 92 -17.27 -8.12 -34.21
CA LYS A 92 -18.03 -7.78 -35.40
C LYS A 92 -19.25 -8.67 -35.58
N ALA A 93 -19.14 -9.96 -35.26
CA ALA A 93 -20.25 -10.93 -35.35
C ALA A 93 -21.17 -10.88 -34.11
N HIS A 94 -20.63 -10.60 -32.92
CA HIS A 94 -21.30 -10.59 -31.62
C HIS A 94 -20.96 -9.32 -30.84
N PRO A 95 -21.56 -8.16 -31.18
CA PRO A 95 -21.24 -6.86 -30.56
C PRO A 95 -21.60 -6.77 -29.08
N GLU A 96 -22.46 -7.67 -28.61
CA GLU A 96 -22.92 -7.77 -27.20
C GLU A 96 -22.00 -8.61 -26.31
N ASP A 97 -21.03 -9.33 -26.86
CA ASP A 97 -20.13 -10.19 -26.07
C ASP A 97 -19.13 -9.34 -25.27
N LEU A 98 -19.52 -8.92 -24.06
CA LEU A 98 -18.70 -8.15 -23.14
C LEU A 98 -17.40 -8.84 -22.78
N LYS A 99 -17.42 -10.17 -22.68
CA LYS A 99 -16.23 -10.96 -22.33
C LYS A 99 -15.15 -10.87 -23.41
N THR A 100 -15.56 -10.87 -24.67
CA THR A 100 -14.62 -10.66 -25.80
C THR A 100 -14.15 -9.21 -25.88
N HIS A 101 -15.00 -8.23 -25.60
CA HIS A 101 -14.58 -6.82 -25.48
C HIS A 101 -13.51 -6.66 -24.39
N GLU A 102 -13.67 -7.30 -23.25
CA GLU A 102 -12.67 -7.27 -22.15
C GLU A 102 -11.34 -7.89 -22.57
N ARG A 103 -11.36 -9.05 -23.24
CA ARG A 103 -10.18 -9.72 -23.75
C ARG A 103 -9.44 -8.88 -24.79
N LEU A 104 -10.19 -8.27 -25.72
CA LEU A 104 -9.62 -7.37 -26.72
C LEU A 104 -8.99 -6.14 -26.08
N ALA A 105 -9.66 -5.54 -25.09
CA ALA A 105 -9.10 -4.41 -24.38
C ALA A 105 -7.77 -4.75 -23.66
N VAL A 106 -7.69 -5.94 -23.04
CA VAL A 106 -6.45 -6.45 -22.44
C VAL A 106 -5.37 -6.68 -23.50
N ALA A 107 -5.73 -7.22 -24.68
CA ALA A 107 -4.79 -7.42 -25.78
C ALA A 107 -4.24 -6.08 -26.31
N TYR A 108 -5.09 -5.06 -26.40
CA TYR A 108 -4.65 -3.70 -26.75
C TYR A 108 -3.72 -3.09 -25.68
N GLU A 109 -3.98 -3.28 -24.38
CA GLU A 109 -3.08 -2.83 -23.32
C GLU A 109 -1.67 -3.47 -23.46
N LYS A 110 -1.63 -4.79 -23.66
CA LYS A 110 -0.39 -5.55 -23.85
C LYS A 110 0.37 -5.12 -25.11
N SER A 111 -0.33 -4.59 -26.09
CA SER A 111 0.22 -4.08 -27.36
C SER A 111 0.51 -2.57 -27.34
N HIS A 112 0.47 -1.95 -26.14
CA HIS A 112 0.64 -0.51 -25.94
C HIS A 112 -0.40 0.38 -26.69
N ARG A 113 -1.48 -0.19 -27.19
CA ARG A 113 -2.60 0.50 -27.84
C ARG A 113 -3.59 1.02 -26.80
N ARG A 114 -3.12 1.87 -25.90
CA ARG A 114 -3.89 2.33 -24.72
C ARG A 114 -5.19 3.03 -25.08
N MET A 115 -5.23 3.79 -26.17
CA MET A 115 -6.44 4.50 -26.58
C MET A 115 -7.56 3.57 -27.02
N ASP A 116 -7.19 2.49 -27.73
CA ASP A 116 -8.15 1.49 -28.16
C ASP A 116 -8.67 0.69 -26.96
N ALA A 117 -7.80 0.33 -26.02
CA ALA A 117 -8.21 -0.30 -24.78
C ALA A 117 -9.17 0.59 -23.97
N LEU A 118 -8.89 1.88 -23.83
CA LEU A 118 -9.76 2.83 -23.13
C LEU A 118 -11.15 2.91 -23.76
N ARG A 119 -11.25 2.98 -25.11
CA ARG A 119 -12.55 3.02 -25.82
C ARG A 119 -13.39 1.79 -25.51
N LEU A 120 -12.77 0.60 -25.48
CA LEU A 120 -13.49 -0.63 -25.17
C LEU A 120 -13.93 -0.67 -23.70
N TYR A 121 -13.06 -0.31 -22.77
CA TYR A 121 -13.42 -0.25 -21.35
C TYR A 121 -14.52 0.78 -21.06
N GLU A 122 -14.51 1.93 -21.76
CA GLU A 122 -15.60 2.92 -21.67
C GLU A 122 -16.92 2.34 -22.18
N LYS A 123 -16.88 1.53 -23.24
CA LYS A 123 -18.08 0.84 -23.75
C LYS A 123 -18.62 -0.20 -22.74
N ILE A 124 -17.73 -1.00 -22.16
CA ILE A 124 -18.10 -2.01 -21.17
C ILE A 124 -18.70 -1.36 -19.92
N ILE A 125 -18.07 -0.29 -19.40
CA ILE A 125 -18.53 0.38 -18.19
C ILE A 125 -19.87 1.12 -18.38
N ALA A 126 -20.21 1.50 -19.60
CA ALA A 126 -21.51 2.07 -19.91
C ALA A 126 -22.65 1.04 -19.77
N LEU A 127 -22.33 -0.25 -19.94
CA LEU A 127 -23.27 -1.37 -19.80
C LEU A 127 -23.34 -1.91 -18.36
N ASP A 128 -22.23 -1.80 -17.60
CA ASP A 128 -22.15 -2.15 -16.18
C ASP A 128 -21.50 -1.00 -15.38
N PRO A 129 -22.27 0.03 -15.03
CA PRO A 129 -21.74 1.20 -14.29
C PRO A 129 -21.33 0.91 -12.84
N SER A 130 -21.64 -0.27 -12.31
CA SER A 130 -21.29 -0.67 -10.94
C SER A 130 -19.99 -1.45 -10.84
N ASN A 131 -19.35 -1.75 -11.96
CA ASN A 131 -18.14 -2.56 -12.03
C ASN A 131 -16.92 -1.85 -11.41
N SER A 132 -16.71 -2.06 -10.12
CA SER A 132 -15.62 -1.45 -9.37
C SER A 132 -14.24 -1.80 -9.93
N SER A 133 -14.07 -3.05 -10.41
CA SER A 133 -12.80 -3.50 -11.02
C SER A 133 -12.46 -2.69 -12.26
N LEU A 134 -13.45 -2.48 -13.11
CA LEU A 134 -13.29 -1.73 -14.36
C LEU A 134 -13.11 -0.23 -14.12
N HIS A 135 -13.83 0.37 -13.15
CA HIS A 135 -13.57 1.75 -12.73
C HIS A 135 -12.14 1.93 -12.22
N ARG A 136 -11.62 1.00 -11.43
CA ARG A 136 -10.23 1.02 -10.95
C ARG A 136 -9.25 0.95 -12.12
N LYS A 137 -9.52 0.11 -13.10
CA LYS A 137 -8.68 -0.04 -14.29
C LYS A 137 -8.70 1.23 -15.15
N LEU A 138 -9.87 1.78 -15.42
CA LEU A 138 -10.01 3.03 -16.17
C LEU A 138 -9.33 4.20 -15.45
N GLY A 139 -9.50 4.32 -14.13
CA GLY A 139 -8.81 5.32 -13.32
C GLY A 139 -7.30 5.27 -13.50
N ARG A 140 -6.71 4.08 -13.38
CA ARG A 140 -5.25 3.88 -13.59
C ARG A 140 -4.79 4.18 -15.02
N LEU A 141 -5.56 3.79 -16.02
CA LEU A 141 -5.21 4.04 -17.42
C LEU A 141 -5.27 5.53 -17.76
N TYR A 142 -6.28 6.25 -17.26
CA TYR A 142 -6.38 7.68 -17.42
C TYR A 142 -5.28 8.44 -16.66
N GLU A 143 -4.95 7.99 -15.43
CA GLU A 143 -3.83 8.52 -14.65
C GLU A 143 -2.50 8.39 -15.44
N LYS A 144 -2.18 7.19 -15.95
CA LYS A 144 -1.00 6.93 -16.78
C LYS A 144 -0.97 7.72 -18.11
N SER A 145 -2.12 8.17 -18.58
CA SER A 145 -2.27 8.97 -19.81
C SER A 145 -2.33 10.48 -19.55
N GLY A 146 -2.11 10.93 -18.30
CA GLY A 146 -2.18 12.33 -17.89
C GLY A 146 -3.59 12.93 -17.92
N ARG A 147 -4.63 12.11 -18.10
CA ARG A 147 -6.02 12.57 -18.19
C ARG A 147 -6.66 12.65 -16.80
N THR A 148 -6.13 13.53 -15.96
CA THR A 148 -6.47 13.66 -14.54
C THR A 148 -7.97 13.77 -14.28
N ASN A 149 -8.71 14.59 -15.04
CA ASN A 149 -10.16 14.76 -14.85
C ASN A 149 -10.94 13.46 -15.06
N LYS A 150 -10.57 12.66 -16.08
CA LYS A 150 -11.19 11.37 -16.33
C LYS A 150 -10.82 10.35 -15.24
N ALA A 151 -9.57 10.32 -14.80
CA ALA A 151 -9.15 9.50 -13.67
C ALA A 151 -9.94 9.82 -12.40
N LEU A 152 -10.09 11.10 -12.06
CA LEU A 152 -10.89 11.57 -10.92
C LEU A 152 -12.35 11.10 -11.02
N LYS A 153 -12.97 11.16 -12.22
CA LYS A 153 -14.35 10.67 -12.40
C LYS A 153 -14.49 9.21 -11.94
N HIS A 154 -13.58 8.34 -12.39
CA HIS A 154 -13.64 6.92 -12.06
C HIS A 154 -13.29 6.63 -10.59
N TYR A 155 -12.28 7.28 -10.02
CA TYR A 155 -11.94 7.11 -8.60
C TYR A 155 -13.04 7.68 -7.67
N LYS A 156 -13.77 8.73 -8.05
CA LYS A 156 -14.94 9.20 -7.29
C LYS A 156 -16.06 8.16 -7.25
N ILE A 157 -16.32 7.49 -8.37
CA ILE A 157 -17.31 6.41 -8.41
C ILE A 157 -16.85 5.26 -7.49
N LEU A 158 -15.56 4.87 -7.55
CA LEU A 158 -15.00 3.86 -6.66
C LEU A 158 -15.16 4.21 -5.18
N ALA A 159 -14.89 5.46 -4.80
CA ALA A 159 -15.05 5.91 -3.42
C ALA A 159 -16.52 5.90 -2.95
N ARG A 160 -17.49 6.03 -3.87
CA ARG A 160 -18.92 5.85 -3.56
C ARG A 160 -19.30 4.38 -3.42
N LEU A 161 -18.77 3.51 -4.30
CA LEU A 161 -19.05 2.08 -4.30
C LEU A 161 -18.36 1.38 -3.11
N ASN A 162 -17.19 1.84 -2.71
CA ASN A 162 -16.45 1.35 -1.57
C ASN A 162 -15.79 2.51 -0.80
N PRO A 163 -16.50 3.10 0.17
CA PRO A 163 -16.00 4.24 0.95
C PRO A 163 -14.81 3.91 1.86
N GLU A 164 -14.56 2.64 2.13
CA GLU A 164 -13.47 2.18 3.00
C GLU A 164 -12.20 1.77 2.21
N ASP A 165 -12.20 1.92 0.89
CA ASP A 165 -11.02 1.64 0.08
C ASP A 165 -9.97 2.76 0.24
N THR A 166 -9.10 2.59 1.22
CA THR A 166 -7.98 3.49 1.53
C THR A 166 -7.16 3.85 0.29
N ASN A 167 -6.93 2.88 -0.60
CA ASN A 167 -6.14 3.10 -1.81
C ASN A 167 -6.84 4.07 -2.79
N THR A 168 -8.15 3.96 -2.95
CA THR A 168 -8.94 4.90 -3.76
C THR A 168 -8.87 6.32 -3.20
N HIS A 169 -8.99 6.49 -1.87
CA HIS A 169 -8.85 7.80 -1.23
C HIS A 169 -7.44 8.37 -1.39
N ARG A 170 -6.39 7.55 -1.28
CA ARG A 170 -5.01 7.96 -1.53
C ARG A 170 -4.83 8.47 -2.97
N LYS A 171 -5.42 7.79 -3.94
CA LYS A 171 -5.40 8.21 -5.35
C LYS A 171 -6.15 9.52 -5.58
N LEU A 172 -7.33 9.69 -4.99
CA LEU A 172 -8.07 10.95 -5.07
C LEU A 172 -7.29 12.10 -4.45
N GLY A 173 -6.71 11.89 -3.27
CA GLY A 173 -5.87 12.89 -2.60
C GLY A 173 -4.72 13.36 -3.49
N ALA A 174 -3.97 12.42 -4.09
CA ALA A 174 -2.86 12.73 -4.99
C ALA A 174 -3.31 13.46 -6.27
N LEU A 175 -4.40 13.03 -6.90
CA LEU A 175 -4.92 13.66 -8.11
C LEU A 175 -5.46 15.07 -7.87
N TYR A 176 -6.09 15.32 -6.71
CA TYR A 176 -6.52 16.65 -6.32
C TYR A 176 -5.32 17.56 -5.99
N ALA A 177 -4.27 17.02 -5.35
CA ALA A 177 -3.02 17.75 -5.13
C ALA A 177 -2.37 18.18 -6.46
N ALA A 178 -2.32 17.29 -7.45
CA ALA A 178 -1.80 17.58 -8.78
C ALA A 178 -2.63 18.64 -9.56
N LYS A 179 -3.83 18.94 -9.11
CA LYS A 179 -4.70 20.00 -9.66
C LYS A 179 -4.73 21.26 -8.80
N ASP A 180 -3.88 21.36 -7.77
CA ASP A 180 -3.88 22.43 -6.79
C ASP A 180 -5.21 22.58 -6.01
N GLU A 181 -6.10 21.56 -6.09
CA GLU A 181 -7.34 21.51 -5.32
C GLU A 181 -7.06 21.02 -3.89
N THR A 182 -6.23 21.78 -3.18
CA THR A 182 -5.61 21.39 -1.90
C THR A 182 -6.63 20.93 -0.84
N GLN A 183 -7.76 21.65 -0.69
CA GLN A 183 -8.77 21.29 0.33
C GLN A 183 -9.38 19.89 0.08
N LYS A 184 -9.68 19.56 -1.17
CA LYS A 184 -10.19 18.22 -1.53
C LYS A 184 -9.13 17.14 -1.33
N SER A 185 -7.86 17.46 -1.64
CA SER A 185 -6.73 16.58 -1.39
C SER A 185 -6.64 16.21 0.09
N LEU A 186 -6.67 17.21 0.98
CA LEU A 186 -6.60 17.01 2.43
C LEU A 186 -7.81 16.23 2.98
N GLN A 187 -9.01 16.49 2.47
CA GLN A 187 -10.20 15.72 2.85
C GLN A 187 -9.97 14.21 2.62
N HIS A 188 -9.44 13.85 1.46
CA HIS A 188 -9.15 12.45 1.15
C HIS A 188 -8.01 11.88 1.97
N TYR A 189 -6.93 12.62 2.24
CA TYR A 189 -5.86 12.14 3.12
C TYR A 189 -6.30 12.01 4.58
N ASN A 190 -7.22 12.85 5.07
CA ASN A 190 -7.85 12.66 6.38
C ASN A 190 -8.69 11.37 6.44
N VAL A 191 -9.37 11.00 5.34
CA VAL A 191 -10.03 9.69 5.27
C VAL A 191 -9.00 8.56 5.30
N VAL A 192 -7.88 8.68 4.57
CA VAL A 192 -6.80 7.70 4.58
C VAL A 192 -6.28 7.48 6.00
N THR A 193 -5.95 8.54 6.76
CA THR A 193 -5.41 8.40 8.13
C THR A 193 -6.43 7.85 9.12
N ARG A 194 -7.73 8.02 8.87
CA ARG A 194 -8.79 7.41 9.68
C ARG A 194 -8.95 5.92 9.42
N LEU A 195 -8.88 5.50 8.14
CA LEU A 195 -9.02 4.10 7.72
C LEU A 195 -7.74 3.29 7.96
N ASP A 196 -6.59 3.93 7.78
CA ASP A 196 -5.27 3.36 8.02
C ASP A 196 -4.42 4.32 8.87
N PRO A 197 -4.50 4.23 10.20
CA PRO A 197 -3.73 5.07 11.11
C PRO A 197 -2.21 4.88 11.00
N ASN A 198 -1.74 3.87 10.27
CA ASN A 198 -0.32 3.61 10.05
C ASN A 198 0.19 4.12 8.69
N ASP A 199 -0.63 4.84 7.92
CA ASP A 199 -0.19 5.43 6.66
C ASP A 199 0.72 6.66 6.91
N ALA A 200 2.01 6.40 7.03
CA ALA A 200 3.02 7.45 7.21
C ALA A 200 3.01 8.50 6.08
N SER A 201 2.66 8.11 4.85
CA SER A 201 2.63 9.04 3.71
C SER A 201 1.50 10.05 3.83
N ALA A 202 0.30 9.60 4.21
CA ALA A 202 -0.83 10.49 4.44
C ALA A 202 -0.60 11.43 5.64
N HIS A 203 -0.07 10.89 6.75
CA HIS A 203 0.31 11.70 7.91
C HIS A 203 1.33 12.77 7.54
N ARG A 204 2.35 12.45 6.73
CA ARG A 204 3.38 13.40 6.27
C ARG A 204 2.77 14.53 5.43
N ILE A 205 1.86 14.21 4.52
CA ILE A 205 1.20 15.21 3.67
C ILE A 205 0.38 16.19 4.53
N LEU A 206 -0.41 15.66 5.47
CA LEU A 206 -1.23 16.47 6.37
C LEU A 206 -0.37 17.31 7.33
N ALA A 207 0.64 16.70 7.95
CA ALA A 207 1.58 17.38 8.83
C ALA A 207 2.29 18.55 8.14
N ASN A 208 2.82 18.31 6.94
CA ASN A 208 3.51 19.34 6.16
C ASN A 208 2.59 20.48 5.74
N TYR A 209 1.37 20.16 5.32
CA TYR A 209 0.41 21.18 4.96
C TYR A 209 0.03 22.06 6.14
N TYR A 210 -0.42 21.46 7.24
CA TYR A 210 -0.82 22.20 8.44
C TYR A 210 0.37 22.94 9.07
N GLY A 211 1.56 22.34 9.05
CA GLY A 211 2.79 22.99 9.50
C GLY A 211 3.14 24.23 8.69
N LYS A 212 3.10 24.17 7.35
CA LYS A 212 3.34 25.34 6.47
C LYS A 212 2.29 26.44 6.64
N LYS A 213 1.05 26.09 7.02
CA LYS A 213 -0.02 27.05 7.29
C LYS A 213 0.04 27.63 8.70
N GLY A 214 0.94 27.15 9.55
CA GLY A 214 0.99 27.56 10.96
C GLY A 214 -0.12 26.96 11.83
N GLU A 215 -0.89 26.01 11.31
CA GLU A 215 -1.97 25.33 12.02
C GLU A 215 -1.42 24.23 12.92
N SER A 216 -0.55 24.59 13.87
CA SER A 216 0.24 23.67 14.69
C SER A 216 -0.62 22.63 15.43
N LEU A 217 -1.80 23.00 15.90
CA LEU A 217 -2.73 22.07 16.58
C LEU A 217 -3.24 20.97 15.67
N LYS A 218 -3.39 21.24 14.37
CA LYS A 218 -3.79 20.23 13.39
C LYS A 218 -2.58 19.42 12.91
N ALA A 219 -1.38 20.02 12.84
CA ALA A 219 -0.16 19.34 12.43
C ALA A 219 0.33 18.33 13.49
N ALA A 220 0.25 18.71 14.77
CA ALA A 220 0.81 17.94 15.89
C ALA A 220 0.37 16.46 15.96
N PRO A 221 -0.91 16.08 15.82
CA PRO A 221 -1.29 14.67 15.83
C PRO A 221 -0.65 13.87 14.70
N HIS A 222 -0.48 14.47 13.52
CA HIS A 222 0.14 13.79 12.38
C HIS A 222 1.66 13.63 12.58
N TYR A 223 2.35 14.63 13.11
CA TYR A 223 3.77 14.51 13.47
C TYR A 223 3.96 13.44 14.57
N ARG A 224 3.08 13.37 15.57
CA ARG A 224 3.13 12.34 16.61
C ARG A 224 3.05 10.93 16.01
N GLU A 225 2.13 10.71 15.07
CA GLU A 225 2.02 9.41 14.41
C GLU A 225 3.24 9.10 13.53
N LEU A 226 3.81 10.08 12.84
CA LEU A 226 5.05 9.88 12.07
C LEU A 226 6.22 9.46 12.96
N VAL A 227 6.40 10.10 14.11
CA VAL A 227 7.45 9.74 15.07
C VAL A 227 7.17 8.35 15.69
N ARG A 228 5.90 8.00 15.92
CA ARG A 228 5.51 6.66 16.38
C ARG A 228 5.87 5.58 15.35
N LEU A 229 5.64 5.88 14.06
CA LEU A 229 5.87 4.94 12.96
C LEU A 229 7.35 4.81 12.59
N ASP A 230 8.11 5.89 12.68
CA ASP A 230 9.54 5.95 12.41
C ASP A 230 10.22 6.93 13.38
N PRO A 231 10.91 6.42 14.42
CA PRO A 231 11.62 7.26 15.36
C PRO A 231 12.72 8.13 14.73
N ASN A 232 13.29 7.73 13.58
CA ASN A 232 14.27 8.53 12.87
C ASN A 232 13.63 9.71 12.11
N PHE A 233 12.31 9.74 12.02
CA PHE A 233 11.58 10.86 11.43
C PHE A 233 11.84 12.17 12.19
N ALA A 234 12.17 12.11 13.49
CA ALA A 234 12.55 13.27 14.27
C ALA A 234 13.83 13.94 13.71
N LEU A 235 14.78 13.17 13.16
CA LEU A 235 15.96 13.69 12.47
C LEU A 235 15.59 14.34 11.14
N ALA A 236 14.76 13.69 10.33
CA ALA A 236 14.27 14.23 9.06
C ALA A 236 13.43 15.50 9.25
N TYR A 237 12.71 15.61 10.37
CA TYR A 237 11.98 16.82 10.73
C TYR A 237 12.89 17.99 11.06
N ASN A 238 14.03 17.75 11.71
CA ASN A 238 15.04 18.77 11.98
C ASN A 238 15.72 19.28 10.69
N GLU A 239 15.93 18.40 9.69
CA GLU A 239 16.44 18.80 8.37
C GLU A 239 15.42 19.70 7.64
N LEU A 240 14.12 19.36 7.68
CA LEU A 240 13.07 20.19 7.12
C LEU A 240 12.98 21.58 7.80
N ARG A 241 13.28 21.64 9.09
CA ARG A 241 13.35 22.90 9.86
C ARG A 241 14.51 23.78 9.37
N GLN A 242 15.65 23.20 9.04
CA GLN A 242 16.82 23.94 8.54
C GLN A 242 16.58 24.49 7.13
N GLU A 243 15.95 23.71 6.24
CA GLU A 243 15.65 24.14 4.89
C GLU A 243 14.58 25.24 4.81
N THR A 244 13.59 25.24 5.69
CA THR A 244 12.47 26.17 5.58
C THR A 244 12.69 27.50 6.27
N GLY A 245 13.67 27.65 7.16
CA GLY A 245 14.05 28.93 7.82
C GLY A 245 12.92 29.79 8.40
N LYS A 246 11.67 29.42 8.08
CA LYS A 246 10.46 30.20 8.31
C LYS A 246 9.65 29.81 9.54
N PHE A 247 10.14 28.85 10.33
CA PHE A 247 9.42 28.46 11.56
C PHE A 247 9.51 29.49 12.69
N SER A 248 10.35 30.52 12.52
CA SER A 248 10.49 31.62 13.49
C SER A 248 9.33 32.62 13.49
N MET A 249 8.44 32.58 12.47
CA MET A 249 7.32 33.51 12.36
C MET A 249 5.93 32.89 12.66
N ILE A 250 5.86 31.61 13.03
CA ILE A 250 4.61 31.01 13.51
C ILE A 250 4.43 31.45 14.95
N GLU A 251 3.31 32.11 15.25
CA GLU A 251 2.86 32.42 16.61
C GLU A 251 3.21 31.28 17.57
N ASN A 252 4.04 31.61 18.53
CA ASN A 252 4.69 30.74 19.50
C ASN A 252 3.69 29.66 20.03
N PRO A 253 3.73 28.40 19.54
CA PRO A 253 2.76 27.39 19.96
C PRO A 253 2.86 27.09 21.45
N ILE A 254 4.03 27.39 22.07
CA ILE A 254 4.22 27.26 23.51
C ILE A 254 3.30 28.18 24.31
N GLY A 255 2.96 29.37 23.78
CA GLY A 255 1.98 30.26 24.43
C GLY A 255 0.59 29.64 24.52
N ARG A 256 0.16 28.95 23.44
CA ARG A 256 -1.12 28.21 23.42
C ARG A 256 -1.09 26.99 24.34
N TYR A 257 0.01 26.24 24.34
CA TYR A 257 0.18 25.10 25.25
C TYR A 257 0.26 25.55 26.72
N ASN A 258 0.94 26.66 27.02
CA ASN A 258 0.97 27.21 28.36
C ASN A 258 -0.39 27.70 28.83
N ASN A 259 -1.22 28.28 27.93
CA ASN A 259 -2.59 28.64 28.24
C ASN A 259 -3.47 27.41 28.48
N ALA A 260 -3.29 26.34 27.68
CA ALA A 260 -3.97 25.07 27.90
C ALA A 260 -3.55 24.43 29.25
N LEU A 261 -2.27 24.51 29.64
CA LEU A 261 -1.81 24.04 30.96
C LEU A 261 -2.39 24.81 32.14
N LYS A 262 -2.75 26.09 31.96
CA LYS A 262 -3.47 26.82 33.05
C LYS A 262 -4.85 26.24 33.30
N ILE A 263 -5.49 25.69 32.27
CA ILE A 263 -6.81 25.07 32.33
C ILE A 263 -6.70 23.58 32.72
N LEU A 264 -5.71 22.87 32.16
CA LEU A 264 -5.50 21.43 32.34
C LEU A 264 -4.05 21.14 32.81
N PRO A 265 -3.69 21.50 34.06
CA PRO A 265 -2.30 21.41 34.55
C PRO A 265 -1.78 19.98 34.74
N ASN A 266 -2.69 19.00 34.77
CA ASN A 266 -2.38 17.58 34.96
C ASN A 266 -2.81 16.70 33.79
N ASP A 267 -2.83 17.27 32.58
CA ASP A 267 -3.09 16.49 31.36
C ASP A 267 -1.77 15.86 30.84
N PRO A 268 -1.62 14.52 30.90
CA PRO A 268 -0.41 13.83 30.47
C PRO A 268 -0.14 14.00 28.98
N ASP A 269 -1.18 14.03 28.14
CA ASP A 269 -1.08 14.21 26.70
C ASP A 269 -0.58 15.62 26.35
N LEU A 270 -1.03 16.63 27.08
CA LEU A 270 -0.59 18.01 26.90
C LEU A 270 0.89 18.15 27.25
N HIS A 271 1.33 17.56 28.35
CA HIS A 271 2.74 17.52 28.71
C HIS A 271 3.58 16.77 27.68
N PHE A 272 3.08 15.65 27.13
CA PHE A 272 3.73 14.92 26.05
C PHE A 272 3.90 15.82 24.79
N LYS A 273 2.86 16.55 24.37
CA LYS A 273 2.91 17.48 23.22
C LYS A 273 3.91 18.62 23.43
N ILE A 274 3.95 19.17 24.63
CA ILE A 274 4.91 20.23 25.00
C ILE A 274 6.35 19.69 24.97
N ALA A 275 6.57 18.46 25.44
CA ALA A 275 7.87 17.82 25.36
C ALA A 275 8.32 17.68 23.91
N LEU A 276 7.46 17.21 23.02
CA LEU A 276 7.74 17.12 21.59
C LEU A 276 8.08 18.49 20.97
N TYR A 277 7.38 19.56 21.38
CA TYR A 277 7.71 20.93 20.94
C TYR A 277 9.13 21.32 21.37
N PHE A 278 9.47 21.14 22.65
CA PHE A 278 10.81 21.47 23.14
C PHE A 278 11.89 20.61 22.49
N PHE A 279 11.60 19.35 22.15
CA PHE A 279 12.50 18.53 21.37
C PHE A 279 12.77 19.13 19.97
N ILE A 280 11.74 19.64 19.31
CA ILE A 280 11.84 20.30 17.99
C ILE A 280 12.73 21.57 18.05
N VAL A 281 12.64 22.34 19.14
CA VAL A 281 13.45 23.54 19.33
C VAL A 281 14.81 23.26 20.00
N ASP A 282 15.21 21.99 20.07
CA ASP A 282 16.47 21.50 20.60
C ASP A 282 16.72 21.82 22.09
N ASP A 283 15.64 22.00 22.87
CA ASP A 283 15.74 22.17 24.33
C ASP A 283 15.48 20.82 25.02
N LEU A 284 16.51 19.96 25.04
CA LEU A 284 16.42 18.60 25.59
C LEU A 284 16.07 18.59 27.10
N ASN A 285 16.49 19.63 27.85
CA ASN A 285 16.18 19.74 29.28
C ASN A 285 14.68 19.96 29.52
N LYS A 286 14.06 20.90 28.80
CA LYS A 286 12.62 21.10 28.88
C LYS A 286 11.84 19.93 28.30
N THR A 287 12.34 19.33 27.25
CA THR A 287 11.79 18.09 26.70
C THR A 287 11.66 17.02 27.79
N LEU A 288 12.76 16.71 28.45
CA LEU A 288 12.78 15.69 29.49
C LEU A 288 11.93 16.07 30.71
N LYS A 289 11.93 17.35 31.10
CA LYS A 289 11.07 17.87 32.17
C LYS A 289 9.58 17.56 31.89
N HIS A 290 9.12 17.82 30.68
CA HIS A 290 7.73 17.60 30.31
C HIS A 290 7.40 16.11 30.08
N PHE A 291 8.30 15.31 29.51
CA PHE A 291 8.12 13.86 29.48
C PHE A 291 8.03 13.27 30.89
N ASN A 292 8.89 13.67 31.81
CA ASN A 292 8.86 13.22 33.20
C ASN A 292 7.57 13.62 33.92
N LYS A 293 6.98 14.77 33.57
CA LYS A 293 5.67 15.15 34.13
C LYS A 293 4.55 14.29 33.53
N SER A 294 4.57 14.03 32.23
CA SER A 294 3.64 13.12 31.55
C SER A 294 3.73 11.70 32.13
N ILE A 295 4.94 11.16 32.33
CA ILE A 295 5.17 9.85 32.95
C ILE A 295 4.63 9.79 34.39
N ARG A 296 4.81 10.84 35.17
CA ARG A 296 4.26 10.88 36.55
C ARG A 296 2.73 10.84 36.57
N LEU A 297 2.11 11.44 35.56
CA LEU A 297 0.63 11.47 35.42
C LEU A 297 0.08 10.17 34.84
N GLN A 298 0.86 9.51 33.97
CA GLN A 298 0.50 8.25 33.31
C GLN A 298 1.69 7.30 33.22
N PRO A 299 2.04 6.61 34.33
CA PRO A 299 3.27 5.78 34.42
C PRO A 299 3.31 4.57 33.49
N GLU A 300 2.17 4.09 33.03
CA GLU A 300 2.07 2.90 32.18
C GLU A 300 2.09 3.25 30.65
N GLU A 301 2.26 4.53 30.29
CA GLU A 301 2.27 4.94 28.88
C GLU A 301 3.62 4.65 28.23
N GLY A 302 3.69 3.53 27.51
CA GLY A 302 4.92 3.04 26.87
C GLY A 302 5.54 4.01 25.88
N LYS A 303 4.73 4.78 25.17
CA LYS A 303 5.25 5.79 24.21
C LYS A 303 6.04 6.86 24.90
N THR A 304 5.56 7.38 26.04
CA THR A 304 6.26 8.45 26.77
C THR A 304 7.60 7.94 27.31
N HIS A 305 7.63 6.71 27.82
CA HIS A 305 8.88 6.07 28.22
C HIS A 305 9.83 5.87 27.06
N TYR A 306 9.36 5.43 25.91
CA TYR A 306 10.17 5.26 24.70
C TYR A 306 10.86 6.57 24.30
N PHE A 307 10.11 7.67 24.21
CA PHE A 307 10.67 8.98 23.87
C PHE A 307 11.61 9.51 24.95
N ALA A 308 11.28 9.36 26.22
CA ALA A 308 12.18 9.73 27.32
C ALA A 308 13.53 8.97 27.25
N GLY A 309 13.47 7.68 26.87
CA GLY A 309 14.68 6.86 26.63
C GLY A 309 15.54 7.40 25.49
N LEU A 310 14.93 7.83 24.38
CA LEU A 310 15.65 8.47 23.26
C LEU A 310 16.32 9.77 23.70
N ILE A 311 15.64 10.63 24.49
CA ILE A 311 16.19 11.89 24.97
C ILE A 311 17.35 11.64 25.94
N HIS A 312 17.22 10.69 26.88
CA HIS A 312 18.32 10.31 27.75
C HIS A 312 19.56 9.84 26.97
N HIS A 313 19.34 9.07 25.87
CA HIS A 313 20.43 8.67 24.98
C HIS A 313 21.13 9.88 24.33
N LEU A 314 20.34 10.83 23.76
CA LEU A 314 20.88 12.05 23.15
C LEU A 314 21.63 12.92 24.14
N MET A 315 21.28 12.89 25.44
CA MET A 315 21.95 13.59 26.52
C MET A 315 23.15 12.80 27.07
N GLY A 316 23.53 11.64 26.51
CA GLY A 316 24.59 10.79 26.99
C GLY A 316 24.31 10.01 28.28
N ASN A 317 23.06 10.06 28.77
CA ASN A 317 22.64 9.33 29.96
C ASN A 317 22.20 7.91 29.63
N GLY A 318 23.17 7.00 29.51
CA GLY A 318 22.93 5.60 29.13
C GLY A 318 22.04 4.84 30.11
N VAL A 319 22.18 5.08 31.40
CA VAL A 319 21.37 4.43 32.46
C VAL A 319 19.89 4.85 32.28
N GLY A 320 19.65 6.14 32.16
CA GLY A 320 18.30 6.67 31.89
C GLY A 320 17.68 6.10 30.61
N ALA A 321 18.46 6.08 29.53
CA ALA A 321 18.03 5.54 28.25
C ALA A 321 17.58 4.08 28.36
N VAL A 322 18.39 3.22 28.94
CA VAL A 322 18.07 1.78 29.10
C VAL A 322 16.87 1.57 30.02
N ASN A 323 16.80 2.28 31.15
CA ASN A 323 15.69 2.13 32.10
C ASN A 323 14.33 2.51 31.46
N HIS A 324 14.29 3.63 30.74
CA HIS A 324 13.07 4.06 30.08
C HIS A 324 12.68 3.12 28.93
N MET A 325 13.65 2.61 28.15
CA MET A 325 13.38 1.63 27.11
C MET A 325 12.81 0.31 27.69
N LYS A 326 13.30 -0.15 28.84
CA LYS A 326 12.73 -1.34 29.51
C LYS A 326 11.27 -1.13 29.92
N ARG A 327 10.96 0.02 30.52
CA ARG A 327 9.57 0.35 30.89
C ARG A 327 8.66 0.47 29.67
N ALA A 328 9.18 1.01 28.57
CA ALA A 328 8.44 1.03 27.30
C ALA A 328 8.18 -0.39 26.79
N GLU A 329 9.16 -1.29 26.84
CA GLU A 329 9.00 -2.69 26.45
C GLU A 329 7.94 -3.39 27.29
N GLU A 330 8.00 -3.26 28.62
CA GLU A 330 7.02 -3.82 29.55
C GLU A 330 5.59 -3.35 29.23
N SER A 331 5.41 -2.05 29.00
CA SER A 331 4.13 -1.47 28.63
C SER A 331 3.60 -2.01 27.30
N PHE A 332 4.45 -2.03 26.26
CA PHE A 332 4.04 -2.52 24.95
C PHE A 332 3.78 -4.02 24.94
N VAL A 333 4.45 -4.81 25.78
CA VAL A 333 4.14 -6.25 25.97
C VAL A 333 2.77 -6.42 26.59
N LYS A 334 2.44 -5.67 27.68
CA LYS A 334 1.12 -5.67 28.28
C LYS A 334 0.02 -5.30 27.28
N GLN A 335 0.30 -4.34 26.39
CA GLN A 335 -0.62 -3.85 25.36
C GLN A 335 -0.62 -4.70 24.06
N LYS A 336 0.18 -5.75 24.00
CA LYS A 336 0.34 -6.65 22.82
C LYS A 336 0.74 -5.91 21.52
N GLN A 337 1.50 -4.83 21.64
CA GLN A 337 1.95 -4.01 20.51
C GLN A 337 3.24 -4.56 19.87
N VAL A 338 3.13 -5.65 19.11
CA VAL A 338 4.26 -6.44 18.57
C VAL A 338 5.31 -5.58 17.85
N LYS A 339 4.89 -4.64 17.01
CA LYS A 339 5.81 -3.76 16.27
C LYS A 339 6.61 -2.84 17.20
N SER A 340 5.94 -2.20 18.13
CA SER A 340 6.59 -1.32 19.11
C SER A 340 7.58 -2.07 20.01
N ILE A 341 7.26 -3.32 20.35
CA ILE A 341 8.19 -4.21 21.09
C ILE A 341 9.46 -4.45 20.28
N ALA A 342 9.36 -4.75 18.99
CA ALA A 342 10.52 -4.99 18.13
C ALA A 342 11.43 -3.75 18.03
N ASP A 343 10.84 -2.56 17.88
CA ASP A 343 11.58 -1.30 17.80
C ASP A 343 12.29 -0.96 19.11
N VAL A 344 11.62 -1.13 20.25
CA VAL A 344 12.23 -0.93 21.58
C VAL A 344 13.38 -1.88 21.81
N ARG A 345 13.21 -3.16 21.52
CA ARG A 345 14.28 -4.19 21.67
C ARG A 345 15.50 -3.88 20.84
N LYS A 346 15.31 -3.35 19.62
CA LYS A 346 16.42 -2.90 18.78
C LYS A 346 17.22 -1.79 19.46
N HIS A 347 16.55 -0.74 19.98
CA HIS A 347 17.21 0.35 20.70
C HIS A 347 17.86 -0.12 22.00
N LEU A 348 17.20 -1.00 22.74
CA LEU A 348 17.70 -1.56 23.98
C LEU A 348 19.06 -2.26 23.78
N ARG A 349 19.15 -3.13 22.75
CA ARG A 349 20.42 -3.81 22.40
C ARG A 349 21.53 -2.80 22.05
N VAL A 350 21.20 -1.78 21.23
CA VAL A 350 22.16 -0.76 20.83
C VAL A 350 22.68 0.00 22.08
N TYR A 351 21.77 0.46 22.95
CA TYR A 351 22.12 1.23 24.13
C TYR A 351 22.87 0.40 25.18
N GLN A 352 22.46 -0.86 25.40
CA GLN A 352 23.19 -1.76 26.30
C GLN A 352 24.63 -1.97 25.82
N ASN A 353 24.83 -2.20 24.53
CA ASN A 353 26.17 -2.37 23.96
C ASN A 353 26.99 -1.07 24.05
N GLN A 354 26.39 0.07 23.69
CA GLN A 354 27.09 1.36 23.66
C GLN A 354 27.52 1.83 25.05
N TYR A 355 26.69 1.59 26.07
CA TYR A 355 26.93 2.07 27.43
C TYR A 355 27.51 0.98 28.37
N GLY A 356 27.76 -0.22 27.86
CA GLY A 356 28.31 -1.32 28.67
C GLY A 356 27.37 -1.78 29.79
N ILE A 357 26.05 -1.60 29.61
CA ILE A 357 25.04 -1.97 30.60
C ILE A 357 24.56 -3.39 30.28
N PRO A 358 24.86 -4.39 31.13
CA PRO A 358 24.49 -5.77 30.85
C PRO A 358 22.98 -5.93 30.69
N GLY A 359 22.58 -6.78 29.75
CA GLY A 359 21.21 -7.22 29.64
C GLY A 359 20.82 -7.97 30.92
N ILE A 360 19.84 -7.48 31.68
CA ILE A 360 19.44 -8.11 32.92
C ILE A 360 18.75 -9.42 32.57
N GLN A 361 19.45 -10.53 32.71
CA GLN A 361 18.85 -11.75 33.21
C GLN A 361 18.75 -11.55 34.75
N GLY A 362 17.55 -11.19 35.19
CA GLY A 362 16.98 -11.33 36.54
C GLY A 362 17.92 -11.27 37.74
N ASP A 363 18.73 -10.21 37.96
CA ASP A 363 19.32 -9.99 39.27
C ASP A 363 19.68 -8.52 39.54
N GLY A 364 19.17 -7.99 40.64
CA GLY A 364 19.25 -6.58 41.03
C GLY A 364 20.64 -6.12 41.54
N SER A 365 21.65 -6.96 41.48
CA SER A 365 23.02 -6.66 42.06
C SER A 365 23.96 -5.95 41.08
N SER A 366 23.68 -5.91 39.79
CA SER A 366 24.61 -5.34 38.79
C SER A 366 24.47 -3.82 38.57
N ILE A 367 23.37 -3.20 38.99
CA ILE A 367 23.14 -1.74 38.84
C ILE A 367 24.06 -0.92 39.72
N ALA A 368 24.40 -1.44 40.90
CA ALA A 368 25.27 -0.75 41.86
C ALA A 368 26.74 -0.62 41.38
N ARG A 369 27.21 -1.50 40.51
CA ARG A 369 28.59 -1.47 39.98
C ARG A 369 28.77 -0.46 38.85
N ALA A 370 27.78 -0.25 37.99
CA ALA A 370 27.86 0.70 36.89
C ALA A 370 27.84 2.17 37.34
N THR A 371 27.14 2.48 38.45
CA THR A 371 27.10 3.84 39.04
C THR A 371 28.41 4.24 39.72
N HIS A 372 29.23 3.28 40.14
CA HIS A 372 30.49 3.56 40.79
C HIS A 372 31.63 3.89 39.77
N GLN A 373 31.54 3.40 38.55
CA GLN A 373 32.52 3.73 37.49
C GLN A 373 32.28 5.11 36.87
N GLN A 374 31.04 5.60 36.80
CA GLN A 374 30.76 6.95 36.27
C GLN A 374 31.18 8.09 37.20
N LYS A 375 31.36 7.84 38.51
CA LYS A 375 31.92 8.84 39.47
C LYS A 375 33.42 9.06 39.35
N LYS A 376 34.13 8.30 38.54
CA LYS A 376 35.60 8.42 38.31
C LYS A 376 35.98 9.26 37.09
N TYR A 377 35.00 9.72 36.29
CA TYR A 377 35.22 10.47 35.06
C TYR A 377 34.48 11.81 34.97
N ASN A 378 34.01 12.35 36.13
CA ASN A 378 33.53 13.73 36.26
C ASN A 378 34.41 14.49 37.25
#